data_22e1da6cea7a6973768b94268d81612b
#
_entry.id   22e1da6cea7a6973768b94268d81612b
#
_cell.length_a   1.000
_cell.length_b   1.000
_cell.length_c   1.000
_cell.angle_alpha   90.00
_cell.angle_beta   90.00
_cell.angle_gamma   90.00
#
_symmetry.space_group_name_H-M   'P 1'
#
loop_
_entity.id
_entity.type
_entity.pdbx_description
1 polymer ?
#
loop_
_entity_poly.entity_id
_entity_poly.type
_entity_poly.pdbx_seq_one_letter_code
_entity_poly.pdbx_strand_id
1 'polypeptide(L)'
;MKYLGGNKEASFNEIKNDILYLIDTGSYVEDYMGYVDGNYNFNFINDASKLTITVGRGDAQEKLDAVKIDDNHYGFGPVTVETDSSEKVTTYRYNLEYIPGNMTDTEHFVWHINVPVENLAPVALTYSVKLVNPKSASGTYGQYDVDGSKNYSGLYTNNSATLHPKDSNENWGIPENFQKPTVSYTVSGGNSGGNNGGNSKPSLNTKDHYGYIIGYPVDYYTGQPTTDQTKKPVRPEGKITRAEVATIYFRMLTDESRTKFWSQSNAYSDVKTGDWFNNAVSTLSNAGIIAGYEDGSFRPNGYITRAEFATIAARFFDVTYNGKDLFPDISGHWAKDYINQAANKGFVNGYEDGTFKPDRNITRAEAVTLVNRTLDRHPDKSHFTKDMLVWPDNMDQTKWYYADMQEATNSHTYQMKENSDKTKYENWTKTLPIRNWEALEKAWSNANSSQGNGNVV
;
A
#
# COMPACT_ATOMS: atom_id res chain seq x y z
N MET A 1 -46.57 9.24 -9.79
CA MET A 1 -47.05 7.90 -10.21
C MET A 1 -48.17 8.09 -11.19
N LYS A 2 -47.96 7.83 -12.49
CA LYS A 2 -48.97 7.90 -13.53
C LYS A 2 -49.84 6.65 -13.43
N TYR A 3 -51.14 6.83 -13.21
CA TYR A 3 -52.10 5.74 -13.16
C TYR A 3 -52.52 5.46 -14.62
N LEU A 4 -52.07 4.40 -15.21
CA LEU A 4 -52.47 3.94 -16.54
C LEU A 4 -53.53 2.86 -16.35
N GLY A 5 -54.77 3.18 -16.69
CA GLY A 5 -55.91 2.27 -16.54
C GLY A 5 -55.99 1.23 -17.66
N GLY A 6 -56.23 -0.02 -17.28
CA GLY A 6 -56.87 -1.00 -18.15
C GLY A 6 -56.07 -2.23 -18.56
N ASN A 7 -54.77 -2.19 -18.75
CA ASN A 7 -53.97 -3.39 -19.01
C ASN A 7 -52.71 -3.37 -18.13
N LYS A 8 -52.72 -4.16 -17.06
CA LYS A 8 -51.64 -4.15 -16.08
C LYS A 8 -50.27 -4.51 -16.64
N GLU A 9 -50.22 -5.37 -17.63
CA GLU A 9 -48.97 -5.81 -18.25
C GLU A 9 -48.38 -4.79 -19.20
N ALA A 10 -49.24 -4.14 -20.02
CA ALA A 10 -48.84 -3.05 -20.87
C ALA A 10 -48.43 -1.80 -20.06
N SER A 11 -49.18 -1.49 -18.98
CA SER A 11 -48.82 -0.40 -18.08
C SER A 11 -47.51 -0.66 -17.32
N PHE A 12 -47.23 -1.90 -16.94
CA PHE A 12 -45.98 -2.28 -16.29
C PHE A 12 -44.77 -2.17 -17.23
N ASN A 13 -44.93 -2.62 -18.49
CA ASN A 13 -43.91 -2.52 -19.51
C ASN A 13 -43.64 -1.06 -19.93
N GLU A 14 -44.66 -0.23 -20.01
CA GLU A 14 -44.52 1.19 -20.28
C GLU A 14 -43.82 1.91 -19.12
N ILE A 15 -44.18 1.62 -17.87
CA ILE A 15 -43.46 2.13 -16.69
C ILE A 15 -42.02 1.61 -16.66
N LYS A 16 -41.81 0.36 -17.03
CA LYS A 16 -40.47 -0.26 -17.11
C LYS A 16 -39.62 0.48 -18.13
N ASN A 17 -40.19 0.76 -19.33
CA ASN A 17 -39.48 1.48 -20.38
C ASN A 17 -39.20 2.93 -19.99
N ASP A 18 -40.19 3.63 -19.36
CA ASP A 18 -40.02 5.00 -18.87
C ASP A 18 -38.97 5.13 -17.75
N ILE A 19 -38.66 4.07 -17.01
CA ILE A 19 -37.73 4.06 -15.88
C ILE A 19 -36.35 3.47 -16.27
N LEU A 20 -36.31 2.55 -17.25
CA LEU A 20 -35.14 1.75 -17.55
C LEU A 20 -34.08 2.40 -18.43
N TYR A 21 -34.41 3.50 -19.12
CA TYR A 21 -33.54 4.02 -20.18
C TYR A 21 -33.28 5.52 -20.08
N LEU A 22 -33.20 6.05 -18.86
CA LEU A 22 -32.79 7.44 -18.65
C LEU A 22 -31.28 7.64 -18.88
N ILE A 23 -30.52 6.54 -18.79
CA ILE A 23 -29.05 6.51 -19.03
C ILE A 23 -28.79 5.36 -19.99
N ASP A 24 -28.49 5.69 -21.25
CA ASP A 24 -28.23 4.73 -22.30
C ASP A 24 -26.88 4.99 -22.98
N THR A 25 -26.57 4.21 -23.99
CA THR A 25 -25.36 4.33 -24.81
C THR A 25 -25.13 5.75 -25.28
N GLY A 26 -23.92 6.26 -25.01
CA GLY A 26 -23.52 7.63 -25.32
C GLY A 26 -23.71 8.61 -24.18
N SER A 27 -24.31 8.19 -23.05
CA SER A 27 -24.23 8.97 -21.81
C SER A 27 -22.79 9.04 -21.31
N TYR A 28 -22.43 10.10 -20.60
CA TYR A 28 -21.09 10.24 -20.05
C TYR A 28 -21.09 11.03 -18.74
N VAL A 29 -20.02 10.89 -17.98
CA VAL A 29 -19.73 11.68 -16.77
C VAL A 29 -18.43 12.43 -16.97
N GLU A 30 -18.43 13.74 -16.73
CA GLU A 30 -17.23 14.56 -16.60
C GLU A 30 -16.91 14.74 -15.12
N ASP A 31 -15.68 14.42 -14.70
CA ASP A 31 -15.26 14.55 -13.30
C ASP A 31 -13.95 15.33 -13.21
N TYR A 32 -14.04 16.54 -12.69
CA TYR A 32 -12.92 17.48 -12.52
C TYR A 32 -12.29 17.30 -11.15
N MET A 33 -10.97 17.10 -11.12
CA MET A 33 -10.22 16.92 -9.89
C MET A 33 -10.33 18.13 -8.95
N GLY A 34 -10.31 17.86 -7.66
CA GLY A 34 -10.42 18.88 -6.63
C GLY A 34 -9.23 19.83 -6.61
N TYR A 35 -9.45 21.08 -6.95
CA TYR A 35 -8.44 22.11 -7.00
C TYR A 35 -8.98 23.45 -6.48
N VAL A 36 -8.22 24.08 -5.57
CA VAL A 36 -8.43 25.47 -5.16
C VAL A 36 -7.08 26.16 -5.12
N ASP A 37 -6.91 27.19 -5.96
CA ASP A 37 -5.65 27.93 -6.07
C ASP A 37 -5.15 28.44 -4.73
N GLY A 38 -3.84 28.26 -4.48
CA GLY A 38 -3.20 28.62 -3.22
C GLY A 38 -3.63 27.81 -2.00
N ASN A 39 -4.55 26.87 -2.12
CA ASN A 39 -5.08 26.09 -1.00
C ASN A 39 -4.79 24.58 -1.12
N TYR A 40 -5.35 23.87 -2.09
CA TYR A 40 -5.13 22.45 -2.30
C TYR A 40 -5.28 22.04 -3.76
N ASN A 41 -4.62 20.93 -4.12
CA ASN A 41 -4.71 20.31 -5.44
C ASN A 41 -4.71 18.80 -5.29
N PHE A 42 -5.71 18.14 -5.87
CA PHE A 42 -5.79 16.70 -6.03
C PHE A 42 -5.49 16.32 -7.49
N ASN A 43 -4.58 15.38 -7.68
CA ASN A 43 -4.33 14.81 -9.00
C ASN A 43 -4.93 13.41 -9.08
N PHE A 44 -5.49 13.08 -10.24
CA PHE A 44 -5.92 11.73 -10.58
C PHE A 44 -4.71 10.77 -10.61
N ILE A 45 -4.88 9.57 -10.05
CA ILE A 45 -3.86 8.54 -10.14
C ILE A 45 -4.12 7.72 -11.41
N ASN A 46 -3.43 8.08 -12.49
CA ASN A 46 -3.54 7.47 -13.81
C ASN A 46 -2.88 6.08 -13.85
N ASP A 47 -3.50 5.12 -13.16
CA ASP A 47 -3.04 3.74 -13.00
C ASP A 47 -4.23 2.77 -13.09
N ALA A 48 -4.21 1.85 -14.07
CA ALA A 48 -5.25 0.85 -14.27
C ALA A 48 -5.59 0.06 -12.99
N SER A 49 -4.60 -0.24 -12.15
CA SER A 49 -4.81 -0.98 -10.90
C SER A 49 -5.63 -0.21 -9.85
N LYS A 50 -5.84 1.08 -10.05
CA LYS A 50 -6.60 2.00 -9.18
C LYS A 50 -7.98 2.34 -9.74
N LEU A 51 -8.35 1.72 -10.85
CA LEU A 51 -9.59 1.97 -11.56
C LEU A 51 -10.45 0.70 -11.59
N THR A 52 -11.68 0.81 -11.15
CA THR A 52 -12.63 -0.31 -11.16
C THR A 52 -14.04 0.21 -11.38
N ILE A 53 -14.82 -0.45 -12.24
CA ILE A 53 -16.25 -0.25 -12.31
C ILE A 53 -16.95 -1.41 -11.61
N THR A 54 -17.96 -1.08 -10.81
CA THR A 54 -18.87 -2.06 -10.22
C THR A 54 -20.27 -1.85 -10.78
N VAL A 55 -20.93 -2.95 -11.16
CA VAL A 55 -22.30 -2.96 -11.71
C VAL A 55 -23.18 -3.81 -10.81
N GLY A 56 -24.34 -3.30 -10.41
CA GLY A 56 -25.28 -4.03 -9.56
C GLY A 56 -25.07 -3.83 -8.06
N ARG A 57 -25.79 -4.60 -7.24
CA ARG A 57 -25.78 -4.50 -5.77
C ARG A 57 -25.65 -5.87 -5.10
N GLY A 58 -25.08 -5.87 -3.90
CA GLY A 58 -24.98 -7.05 -3.03
C GLY A 58 -24.20 -8.20 -3.68
N ASP A 59 -24.65 -9.42 -3.48
CA ASP A 59 -24.00 -10.65 -3.98
C ASP A 59 -24.02 -10.78 -5.52
N ALA A 60 -24.87 -10.01 -6.20
CA ALA A 60 -24.96 -9.97 -7.66
C ALA A 60 -24.09 -8.83 -8.27
N GLN A 61 -23.25 -8.18 -7.48
CA GLN A 61 -22.38 -7.13 -7.97
C GLN A 61 -21.26 -7.69 -8.84
N GLU A 62 -21.19 -7.21 -10.08
CA GLU A 62 -20.10 -7.48 -11.01
C GLU A 62 -18.98 -6.45 -10.84
N LYS A 63 -17.74 -6.89 -10.77
CA LYS A 63 -16.56 -6.04 -10.73
C LYS A 63 -15.82 -6.10 -12.05
N LEU A 64 -15.58 -4.96 -12.67
CA LEU A 64 -14.86 -4.80 -13.92
C LEU A 64 -13.55 -4.06 -13.68
N ASP A 65 -12.44 -4.74 -13.82
CA ASP A 65 -11.11 -4.13 -13.71
C ASP A 65 -10.76 -3.39 -15.01
N ALA A 66 -9.99 -2.31 -14.89
CA ALA A 66 -9.57 -1.51 -16.03
C ALA A 66 -8.57 -2.25 -16.91
N VAL A 67 -8.80 -2.17 -18.22
CA VAL A 67 -7.85 -2.57 -19.27
C VAL A 67 -7.25 -1.30 -19.85
N LYS A 68 -5.93 -1.12 -19.75
CA LYS A 68 -5.24 0.03 -20.33
C LYS A 68 -5.24 -0.11 -21.86
N ILE A 69 -5.79 0.87 -22.56
CA ILE A 69 -5.81 0.96 -24.03
C ILE A 69 -4.56 1.74 -24.50
N ASP A 70 -4.33 2.91 -23.90
CA ASP A 70 -3.12 3.72 -24.08
C ASP A 70 -2.82 4.52 -22.80
N ASP A 71 -2.00 5.56 -22.86
CA ASP A 71 -1.57 6.30 -21.67
C ASP A 71 -2.70 7.07 -20.99
N ASN A 72 -3.76 7.41 -21.71
CA ASN A 72 -4.87 8.20 -21.20
C ASN A 72 -6.23 7.52 -21.34
N HIS A 73 -6.30 6.33 -21.95
CA HIS A 73 -7.56 5.63 -22.19
C HIS A 73 -7.61 4.26 -21.51
N TYR A 74 -8.74 3.98 -20.88
CA TYR A 74 -9.04 2.72 -20.22
C TYR A 74 -10.40 2.18 -20.68
N GLY A 75 -10.49 0.85 -20.79
CA GLY A 75 -11.72 0.13 -21.10
C GLY A 75 -12.13 -0.78 -19.94
N PHE A 76 -13.45 -0.97 -19.76
CA PHE A 76 -14.00 -1.87 -18.74
C PHE A 76 -15.08 -2.77 -19.35
N GLY A 77 -15.08 -4.04 -18.97
CA GLY A 77 -16.03 -5.02 -19.49
C GLY A 77 -15.86 -5.22 -21.00
N PRO A 78 -14.77 -5.88 -21.46
CA PRO A 78 -14.51 -6.04 -22.90
C PRO A 78 -15.60 -6.89 -23.56
N VAL A 79 -16.01 -6.46 -24.76
CA VAL A 79 -16.97 -7.13 -25.63
C VAL A 79 -16.31 -7.32 -26.99
N THR A 80 -16.28 -8.56 -27.48
CA THR A 80 -15.78 -8.86 -28.82
C THR A 80 -16.93 -8.74 -29.83
N VAL A 81 -16.78 -7.83 -30.77
CA VAL A 81 -17.75 -7.60 -31.86
C VAL A 81 -17.11 -8.04 -33.17
N GLU A 82 -17.86 -8.78 -33.99
CA GLU A 82 -17.47 -9.14 -35.35
C GLU A 82 -17.93 -8.05 -36.31
N THR A 83 -17.00 -7.47 -37.07
CA THR A 83 -17.32 -6.41 -38.05
C THR A 83 -17.83 -7.03 -39.35
N ASP A 84 -18.42 -6.20 -40.23
CA ASP A 84 -18.90 -6.60 -41.56
C ASP A 84 -17.79 -7.22 -42.45
N SER A 85 -16.52 -6.93 -42.13
CA SER A 85 -15.35 -7.52 -42.79
C SER A 85 -14.89 -8.83 -42.14
N SER A 86 -15.65 -9.40 -41.18
CA SER A 86 -15.28 -10.58 -40.38
C SER A 86 -14.04 -10.41 -39.51
N GLU A 87 -13.66 -9.18 -39.23
CA GLU A 87 -12.62 -8.84 -38.28
C GLU A 87 -13.20 -8.74 -36.87
N LYS A 88 -12.51 -9.35 -35.91
CA LYS A 88 -12.92 -9.27 -34.49
C LYS A 88 -12.32 -8.02 -33.85
N VAL A 89 -13.17 -7.10 -33.42
CA VAL A 89 -12.78 -5.90 -32.70
C VAL A 89 -13.21 -5.99 -31.24
N THR A 90 -12.35 -5.64 -30.32
CA THR A 90 -12.68 -5.52 -28.90
C THR A 90 -13.17 -4.11 -28.62
N THR A 91 -14.40 -3.99 -28.14
CA THR A 91 -15.00 -2.79 -27.59
C THR A 91 -15.19 -2.94 -26.08
N TYR A 92 -15.61 -1.89 -25.41
CA TYR A 92 -15.79 -1.92 -23.97
C TYR A 92 -17.18 -1.38 -23.58
N ARG A 93 -17.77 -1.96 -22.54
CA ARG A 93 -19.04 -1.50 -21.96
C ARG A 93 -18.93 -0.07 -21.41
N TYR A 94 -17.75 0.28 -20.90
CA TYR A 94 -17.44 1.61 -20.40
C TYR A 94 -16.01 1.99 -20.81
N ASN A 95 -15.80 3.27 -21.09
CA ASN A 95 -14.47 3.82 -21.39
C ASN A 95 -14.20 5.00 -20.48
N LEU A 96 -12.94 5.17 -20.07
CA LEU A 96 -12.47 6.36 -19.39
C LEU A 96 -11.37 7.01 -20.22
N GLU A 97 -11.54 8.31 -20.50
CA GLU A 97 -10.54 9.17 -21.11
C GLU A 97 -10.01 10.14 -20.03
N TYR A 98 -8.73 10.05 -19.70
CA TYR A 98 -8.07 10.96 -18.78
C TYR A 98 -7.49 12.16 -19.52
N ILE A 99 -7.83 13.37 -19.09
CA ILE A 99 -7.35 14.62 -19.64
C ILE A 99 -6.43 15.27 -18.59
N PRO A 100 -5.10 15.21 -18.79
CA PRO A 100 -4.16 15.87 -17.90
C PRO A 100 -4.37 17.38 -17.91
N GLY A 101 -4.33 18.00 -16.73
CA GLY A 101 -4.44 19.45 -16.62
C GLY A 101 -3.28 20.18 -17.31
N ASN A 102 -3.59 21.36 -17.83
CA ASN A 102 -2.62 22.28 -18.42
C ASN A 102 -2.91 23.74 -18.00
N MET A 103 -2.25 24.73 -18.61
CA MET A 103 -2.44 26.15 -18.26
C MET A 103 -3.85 26.70 -18.55
N THR A 104 -4.63 26.03 -19.38
CA THR A 104 -5.96 26.49 -19.84
C THR A 104 -7.08 25.55 -19.46
N ASP A 105 -6.76 24.33 -19.06
CA ASP A 105 -7.72 23.29 -18.75
C ASP A 105 -7.35 22.58 -17.45
N THR A 106 -8.34 22.37 -16.57
CA THR A 106 -8.16 21.67 -15.31
C THR A 106 -8.15 20.17 -15.52
N GLU A 107 -7.37 19.45 -14.73
CA GLU A 107 -7.29 18.01 -14.74
C GLU A 107 -8.64 17.36 -14.50
N HIS A 108 -9.07 16.46 -15.39
CA HIS A 108 -10.33 15.75 -15.30
C HIS A 108 -10.29 14.44 -16.08
N PHE A 109 -11.35 13.67 -15.98
CA PHE A 109 -11.60 12.55 -16.89
C PHE A 109 -13.04 12.56 -17.38
N VAL A 110 -13.25 11.94 -18.55
CA VAL A 110 -14.57 11.66 -19.11
C VAL A 110 -14.80 10.16 -19.06
N TRP A 111 -15.89 9.76 -18.41
CA TRP A 111 -16.29 8.37 -18.32
C TRP A 111 -17.49 8.12 -19.22
N HIS A 112 -17.28 7.40 -20.32
CA HIS A 112 -18.30 7.06 -21.31
C HIS A 112 -19.04 5.77 -20.95
N ILE A 113 -20.36 5.81 -21.10
CA ILE A 113 -21.28 4.71 -20.85
C ILE A 113 -21.77 4.21 -22.22
N ASN A 114 -21.36 3.00 -22.62
CA ASN A 114 -21.61 2.44 -23.95
C ASN A 114 -22.69 1.34 -23.96
N VAL A 115 -23.34 1.14 -22.81
CA VAL A 115 -24.44 0.17 -22.64
C VAL A 115 -25.55 0.78 -21.81
N PRO A 116 -26.80 0.35 -21.98
CA PRO A 116 -27.91 0.79 -21.12
C PRO A 116 -27.63 0.49 -19.65
N VAL A 117 -27.93 1.43 -18.76
CA VAL A 117 -27.87 1.24 -17.30
C VAL A 117 -29.23 0.75 -16.82
N GLU A 118 -29.25 -0.50 -16.35
CA GLU A 118 -30.49 -1.12 -15.85
C GLU A 118 -30.97 -0.48 -14.54
N ASN A 119 -32.27 -0.34 -14.39
CA ASN A 119 -32.88 0.13 -13.16
C ASN A 119 -32.54 -0.85 -12.00
N LEU A 120 -32.19 -0.30 -10.83
CA LEU A 120 -31.74 -1.03 -9.66
C LEU A 120 -30.35 -1.72 -9.77
N ALA A 121 -29.66 -1.57 -10.88
CA ALA A 121 -28.29 -2.01 -11.08
C ALA A 121 -27.35 -0.79 -11.17
N PRO A 122 -27.04 -0.11 -10.07
CA PRO A 122 -26.18 1.07 -10.09
C PRO A 122 -24.82 0.74 -10.67
N VAL A 123 -24.27 1.67 -11.43
CA VAL A 123 -22.90 1.59 -11.95
C VAL A 123 -22.07 2.61 -11.23
N ALA A 124 -20.96 2.17 -10.65
CA ALA A 124 -20.06 3.03 -9.89
C ALA A 124 -18.62 2.88 -10.37
N LEU A 125 -18.01 3.99 -10.76
CA LEU A 125 -16.58 4.08 -11.01
C LEU A 125 -15.86 4.36 -9.69
N THR A 126 -14.88 3.54 -9.38
CA THR A 126 -13.95 3.76 -8.25
C THR A 126 -12.59 4.12 -8.79
N TYR A 127 -12.04 5.22 -8.31
CA TYR A 127 -10.71 5.71 -8.68
C TYR A 127 -9.97 6.27 -7.47
N SER A 128 -8.71 6.59 -7.63
CA SER A 128 -7.89 7.17 -6.58
C SER A 128 -7.36 8.54 -6.98
N VAL A 129 -7.31 9.45 -6.03
CA VAL A 129 -6.70 10.78 -6.20
C VAL A 129 -5.60 10.99 -5.16
N LYS A 130 -4.65 11.85 -5.47
CA LYS A 130 -3.54 12.23 -4.59
C LYS A 130 -3.57 13.71 -4.31
N LEU A 131 -3.59 14.10 -3.03
CA LEU A 131 -3.33 15.47 -2.61
C LEU A 131 -1.85 15.79 -2.81
N VAL A 132 -1.53 16.75 -3.71
CA VAL A 132 -0.14 17.06 -4.08
C VAL A 132 0.51 18.15 -3.25
N ASN A 133 -0.28 18.97 -2.55
CA ASN A 133 0.23 20.09 -1.75
C ASN A 133 -0.35 20.10 -0.33
N PRO A 134 -0.15 19.04 0.48
CA PRO A 134 -0.63 19.02 1.85
C PRO A 134 0.01 20.14 2.66
N LYS A 135 -0.74 20.76 3.57
CA LYS A 135 -0.21 21.76 4.50
C LYS A 135 0.81 21.11 5.43
N SER A 136 1.88 21.81 5.74
CA SER A 136 2.94 21.34 6.64
C SER A 136 2.77 21.82 8.10
N ALA A 137 1.99 22.89 8.33
CA ALA A 137 1.71 23.38 9.68
C ALA A 137 0.80 22.40 10.44
N SER A 138 1.00 22.29 11.75
CA SER A 138 0.17 21.43 12.58
C SER A 138 -1.30 21.85 12.58
N GLY A 139 -2.21 20.88 12.55
CA GLY A 139 -3.64 21.14 12.53
C GLY A 139 -4.40 20.02 11.80
N THR A 140 -5.70 20.04 11.92
CA THR A 140 -6.59 19.20 11.11
C THR A 140 -7.10 20.02 9.94
N TYR A 141 -6.95 19.49 8.74
CA TYR A 141 -7.33 20.13 7.49
C TYR A 141 -8.45 19.33 6.85
N GLY A 142 -9.50 20.03 6.42
CA GLY A 142 -10.69 19.44 5.85
C GLY A 142 -11.60 18.76 6.88
N GLN A 143 -12.71 18.26 6.39
CA GLN A 143 -13.70 17.46 7.15
C GLN A 143 -14.06 16.26 6.28
N TYR A 144 -14.10 15.07 6.87
CA TYR A 144 -14.38 13.86 6.13
C TYR A 144 -15.88 13.68 5.88
N ASP A 145 -16.24 13.55 4.61
CA ASP A 145 -17.58 13.26 4.14
C ASP A 145 -17.50 12.43 2.85
N VAL A 146 -17.68 11.13 2.98
CA VAL A 146 -17.42 10.16 1.90
C VAL A 146 -18.36 10.31 0.70
N ASP A 147 -19.57 10.81 0.92
CA ASP A 147 -20.58 10.97 -0.13
C ASP A 147 -21.00 12.43 -0.38
N GLY A 148 -20.42 13.39 0.33
CA GLY A 148 -20.73 14.80 0.22
C GLY A 148 -22.10 15.19 0.81
N SER A 149 -22.82 14.26 1.46
CA SER A 149 -24.18 14.49 1.96
C SER A 149 -24.29 15.55 3.07
N LYS A 150 -23.18 15.79 3.78
CA LYS A 150 -23.11 16.76 4.89
C LYS A 150 -22.79 18.17 4.44
N ASN A 151 -22.46 18.35 3.14
CA ASN A 151 -22.08 19.66 2.57
C ASN A 151 -20.96 20.37 3.34
N TYR A 152 -19.96 19.63 3.81
CA TYR A 152 -18.81 20.24 4.46
C TYR A 152 -18.01 21.06 3.44
N SER A 153 -17.56 22.25 3.87
CA SER A 153 -16.58 23.01 3.13
C SER A 153 -15.18 22.45 3.41
N GLY A 154 -14.35 22.26 2.40
CA GLY A 154 -13.00 21.81 2.68
C GLY A 154 -12.27 21.20 1.50
N LEU A 155 -11.60 20.09 1.76
CA LEU A 155 -10.78 19.42 0.77
C LEU A 155 -11.66 18.53 -0.12
N TYR A 156 -12.26 19.09 -1.13
CA TYR A 156 -13.02 18.34 -2.11
C TYR A 156 -12.08 17.49 -2.97
N THR A 157 -12.37 16.19 -3.11
CA THR A 157 -11.60 15.30 -3.99
C THR A 157 -11.88 15.58 -5.47
N ASN A 158 -13.03 16.17 -5.76
CA ASN A 158 -13.41 16.63 -7.10
C ASN A 158 -14.10 18.01 -7.03
N ASN A 159 -13.86 18.86 -8.02
CA ASN A 159 -14.49 20.19 -8.12
C ASN A 159 -15.93 20.08 -8.64
N SER A 160 -16.15 19.19 -9.57
CA SER A 160 -17.47 18.84 -10.09
C SER A 160 -17.41 17.43 -10.67
N ALA A 161 -18.50 16.71 -10.55
CA ALA A 161 -18.75 15.50 -11.31
C ALA A 161 -20.19 15.62 -11.86
N THR A 162 -20.35 15.57 -13.17
CA THR A 162 -21.62 15.83 -13.85
C THR A 162 -21.95 14.70 -14.79
N LEU A 163 -23.10 14.07 -14.59
CA LEU A 163 -23.69 13.11 -15.53
C LEU A 163 -24.42 13.86 -16.64
N HIS A 164 -24.12 13.52 -17.88
CA HIS A 164 -24.83 13.93 -19.09
C HIS A 164 -25.59 12.71 -19.60
N PRO A 165 -26.86 12.54 -19.19
CA PRO A 165 -27.66 11.39 -19.59
C PRO A 165 -28.15 11.50 -21.01
N LYS A 166 -28.15 10.39 -21.72
CA LYS A 166 -28.75 10.23 -23.06
C LYS A 166 -29.72 9.06 -22.99
N ASP A 167 -30.94 9.28 -23.44
CA ASP A 167 -31.99 8.25 -23.44
C ASP A 167 -31.87 7.30 -24.65
N SER A 168 -32.66 6.23 -24.66
CA SER A 168 -32.68 5.24 -25.73
C SER A 168 -33.22 5.77 -27.07
N ASN A 169 -33.78 6.99 -27.10
CA ASN A 169 -34.23 7.69 -28.32
C ASN A 169 -33.17 8.73 -28.76
N GLU A 170 -31.95 8.64 -28.20
CA GLU A 170 -30.85 9.54 -28.47
C GLU A 170 -31.05 11.01 -28.03
N ASN A 171 -32.03 11.29 -27.17
CA ASN A 171 -32.23 12.63 -26.63
C ASN A 171 -31.36 12.87 -25.41
N TRP A 172 -30.76 14.04 -25.32
CA TRP A 172 -30.04 14.46 -24.12
C TRP A 172 -31.03 14.86 -23.03
N GLY A 173 -30.83 14.28 -21.86
CA GLY A 173 -31.50 14.67 -20.62
C GLY A 173 -30.88 15.90 -19.97
N ILE A 174 -31.43 16.28 -18.84
CA ILE A 174 -30.88 17.38 -18.03
C ILE A 174 -29.61 16.86 -17.30
N PRO A 175 -28.47 17.56 -17.43
CA PRO A 175 -27.27 17.17 -16.69
C PRO A 175 -27.49 17.15 -15.18
N GLU A 176 -26.95 16.14 -14.50
CA GLU A 176 -27.09 15.96 -13.06
C GLU A 176 -25.73 16.00 -12.39
N ASN A 177 -25.60 16.82 -11.36
CA ASN A 177 -24.37 16.92 -10.58
C ASN A 177 -24.37 15.90 -9.44
N PHE A 178 -23.26 15.18 -9.30
CA PHE A 178 -23.00 14.38 -8.12
C PHE A 178 -22.59 15.27 -6.95
N GLN A 179 -22.82 14.77 -5.74
CA GLN A 179 -22.32 15.41 -4.54
C GLN A 179 -20.81 15.30 -4.47
N LYS A 180 -20.16 16.28 -3.84
CA LYS A 180 -18.69 16.37 -3.77
C LYS A 180 -18.17 15.78 -2.46
N PRO A 181 -17.51 14.63 -2.48
CA PRO A 181 -16.85 14.08 -1.32
C PRO A 181 -15.76 15.00 -0.81
N THR A 182 -15.57 15.02 0.52
CA THR A 182 -14.48 15.73 1.15
C THR A 182 -13.62 14.78 1.97
N VAL A 183 -12.35 15.09 2.04
CA VAL A 183 -11.39 14.36 2.87
C VAL A 183 -10.83 15.25 3.98
N SER A 184 -10.26 14.62 4.98
CA SER A 184 -9.53 15.30 6.04
C SER A 184 -8.20 14.62 6.29
N TYR A 185 -7.21 15.40 6.71
CA TYR A 185 -5.96 14.88 7.23
C TYR A 185 -5.49 15.73 8.40
N THR A 186 -4.69 15.14 9.29
CA THR A 186 -4.14 15.84 10.44
C THR A 186 -2.62 15.91 10.34
N VAL A 187 -2.09 17.11 10.49
CA VAL A 187 -0.67 17.35 10.73
C VAL A 187 -0.50 17.52 12.23
N SER A 188 0.14 16.57 12.89
CA SER A 188 0.35 16.60 14.33
C SER A 188 1.34 17.72 14.70
N GLY A 189 0.92 18.63 15.59
CA GLY A 189 1.78 19.68 16.15
C GLY A 189 2.69 19.11 17.22
N GLY A 190 3.98 19.10 16.96
CA GLY A 190 4.96 18.91 18.01
C GLY A 190 4.97 20.12 18.92
N ASN A 191 4.82 19.92 20.24
CA ASN A 191 4.89 20.96 21.24
C ASN A 191 6.29 21.60 21.22
N SER A 192 6.34 22.92 21.07
CA SER A 192 7.56 23.70 20.89
C SER A 192 8.45 23.68 22.14
N GLY A 193 9.64 23.20 21.96
CA GLY A 193 10.76 23.33 22.89
C GLY A 193 12.06 22.89 22.23
N GLY A 194 12.65 23.76 21.37
CA GLY A 194 13.99 23.55 20.80
C GLY A 194 14.02 22.94 19.41
N ASN A 195 14.28 23.79 18.45
CA ASN A 195 14.87 23.61 17.12
C ASN A 195 15.08 22.17 16.65
N ASN A 196 14.05 21.61 15.96
CA ASN A 196 14.23 20.60 14.89
C ASN A 196 12.86 20.32 14.28
N GLY A 197 12.74 20.33 12.94
CA GLY A 197 11.51 20.03 12.22
C GLY A 197 10.92 18.70 12.69
N GLY A 198 9.70 18.74 13.25
CA GLY A 198 9.01 17.58 13.84
C GLY A 198 8.74 16.49 12.80
N ASN A 199 9.65 15.55 12.67
CA ASN A 199 9.48 14.34 11.87
C ASN A 199 8.53 13.40 12.62
N SER A 200 7.26 13.32 12.18
CA SER A 200 6.43 12.18 12.57
C SER A 200 7.13 10.92 12.09
N LYS A 201 7.34 9.97 13.00
CA LYS A 201 8.01 8.71 12.68
C LYS A 201 7.26 7.93 11.59
N PRO A 202 7.96 7.19 10.73
CA PRO A 202 7.30 6.31 9.77
C PRO A 202 6.57 5.19 10.49
N SER A 203 5.45 4.76 9.92
CA SER A 203 4.62 3.67 10.44
C SER A 203 4.88 2.38 9.68
N LEU A 204 4.85 1.25 10.40
CA LEU A 204 4.93 -0.09 9.84
C LEU A 204 3.52 -0.63 9.54
N ASN A 205 3.41 -1.41 8.47
CA ASN A 205 2.18 -2.14 8.16
C ASN A 205 2.08 -3.39 9.05
N THR A 206 1.32 -3.25 10.12
CA THR A 206 1.05 -4.33 11.08
C THR A 206 -0.27 -5.08 10.78
N LYS A 207 -1.00 -4.67 9.73
CA LYS A 207 -2.33 -5.24 9.41
C LYS A 207 -2.25 -6.36 8.38
N ASP A 208 -1.48 -6.15 7.32
CA ASP A 208 -1.40 -7.10 6.23
C ASP A 208 -0.18 -8.00 6.43
N HIS A 209 -0.41 -9.30 6.49
CA HIS A 209 0.66 -10.28 6.67
C HIS A 209 1.24 -10.68 5.32
N TYR A 210 1.97 -9.75 4.70
CA TYR A 210 2.75 -10.04 3.51
C TYR A 210 4.09 -10.67 3.88
N GLY A 211 4.47 -11.73 3.15
CA GLY A 211 5.82 -12.26 3.23
C GLY A 211 6.83 -11.21 2.75
N TYR A 212 7.81 -10.88 3.59
CA TYR A 212 8.81 -9.84 3.33
C TYR A 212 10.20 -10.38 3.06
N ILE A 213 10.44 -11.64 3.39
CA ILE A 213 11.65 -12.39 3.04
C ILE A 213 11.43 -13.09 1.71
N ILE A 214 12.41 -12.97 0.83
CA ILE A 214 12.48 -13.71 -0.44
C ILE A 214 13.69 -14.63 -0.42
N GLY A 215 13.58 -15.77 -1.08
CA GLY A 215 14.69 -16.71 -1.23
C GLY A 215 15.79 -16.13 -2.13
N TYR A 216 17.01 -16.57 -1.90
CA TYR A 216 18.14 -16.22 -2.75
C TYR A 216 17.95 -16.81 -4.16
N PRO A 217 18.38 -16.12 -5.24
CA PRO A 217 18.11 -16.54 -6.63
C PRO A 217 19.03 -17.69 -7.09
N VAL A 218 19.24 -18.66 -6.23
CA VAL A 218 20.04 -19.87 -6.48
C VAL A 218 19.27 -21.10 -6.07
N ASP A 219 19.42 -22.17 -6.80
CA ASP A 219 18.85 -23.49 -6.46
C ASP A 219 19.63 -24.09 -5.29
N TYR A 220 18.94 -24.44 -4.21
CA TYR A 220 19.52 -24.97 -2.97
C TYR A 220 20.32 -26.26 -3.20
N TYR A 221 19.86 -27.09 -4.13
CA TYR A 221 20.45 -28.41 -4.39
C TYR A 221 21.62 -28.38 -5.36
N THR A 222 21.61 -27.44 -6.32
CA THR A 222 22.59 -27.40 -7.40
C THR A 222 23.54 -26.18 -7.36
N GLY A 223 23.15 -25.13 -6.60
CA GLY A 223 23.87 -23.87 -6.55
C GLY A 223 23.75 -23.02 -7.80
N GLN A 224 22.99 -23.44 -8.80
CA GLN A 224 22.79 -22.70 -10.05
C GLN A 224 21.70 -21.63 -9.92
N PRO A 225 21.72 -20.55 -10.69
CA PRO A 225 20.63 -19.57 -10.71
C PRO A 225 19.28 -20.20 -10.97
N THR A 226 18.24 -19.78 -10.21
CA THR A 226 16.87 -20.27 -10.38
C THR A 226 15.84 -19.19 -10.15
N THR A 227 14.74 -19.27 -10.90
CA THR A 227 13.51 -18.51 -10.66
C THR A 227 12.47 -19.30 -9.88
N ASP A 228 12.65 -20.63 -9.76
CA ASP A 228 11.76 -21.53 -9.04
C ASP A 228 11.82 -21.28 -7.54
N GLN A 229 10.76 -20.71 -6.96
CA GLN A 229 10.69 -20.35 -5.55
C GLN A 229 10.85 -21.57 -4.62
N THR A 230 10.39 -22.76 -5.05
CA THR A 230 10.46 -23.98 -4.24
C THR A 230 11.88 -24.52 -4.05
N LYS A 231 12.83 -24.01 -4.84
CA LYS A 231 14.24 -24.40 -4.81
C LYS A 231 15.16 -23.37 -4.18
N LYS A 232 14.65 -22.15 -3.93
CA LYS A 232 15.46 -21.06 -3.36
C LYS A 232 15.68 -21.28 -1.85
N PRO A 233 16.92 -21.12 -1.35
CA PRO A 233 17.14 -21.11 0.10
C PRO A 233 16.80 -19.75 0.70
N VAL A 234 16.32 -19.74 1.94
CA VAL A 234 16.11 -18.53 2.76
C VAL A 234 17.24 -18.30 3.78
N ARG A 235 18.13 -19.27 3.94
CA ARG A 235 19.34 -19.23 4.80
C ARG A 235 19.08 -18.74 6.23
N PRO A 236 18.24 -19.42 7.01
CA PRO A 236 17.86 -18.95 8.34
C PRO A 236 19.05 -18.80 9.29
N GLU A 237 20.02 -19.69 9.23
CA GLU A 237 21.22 -19.68 10.08
C GLU A 237 22.36 -18.81 9.55
N GLY A 238 22.22 -18.27 8.30
CA GLY A 238 23.16 -17.32 7.73
C GLY A 238 23.07 -15.96 8.42
N LYS A 239 24.18 -15.23 8.46
CA LYS A 239 24.17 -13.85 8.94
C LYS A 239 23.44 -12.95 7.96
N ILE A 240 22.76 -11.92 8.48
CA ILE A 240 22.03 -10.94 7.68
C ILE A 240 22.82 -9.63 7.56
N THR A 241 22.79 -9.01 6.39
CA THR A 241 23.48 -7.75 6.14
C THR A 241 22.62 -6.53 6.51
N ARG A 242 23.27 -5.38 6.69
CA ARG A 242 22.63 -4.11 6.97
C ARG A 242 21.69 -3.69 5.84
N ALA A 243 22.08 -3.91 4.57
CA ALA A 243 21.24 -3.64 3.40
C ALA A 243 19.98 -4.51 3.36
N GLU A 244 20.10 -5.80 3.68
CA GLU A 244 18.94 -6.71 3.76
C GLU A 244 17.95 -6.27 4.83
N VAL A 245 18.42 -5.88 6.03
CA VAL A 245 17.55 -5.38 7.10
C VAL A 245 16.88 -4.06 6.71
N ALA A 246 17.60 -3.15 6.09
CA ALA A 246 17.01 -1.91 5.57
C ALA A 246 15.90 -2.21 4.55
N THR A 247 16.13 -3.15 3.62
CA THR A 247 15.14 -3.53 2.62
C THR A 247 13.89 -4.18 3.25
N ILE A 248 14.06 -5.00 4.29
CA ILE A 248 12.94 -5.60 5.02
C ILE A 248 12.05 -4.49 5.62
N TYR A 249 12.61 -3.57 6.39
CA TYR A 249 11.83 -2.50 7.00
C TYR A 249 11.23 -1.54 5.97
N PHE A 250 11.92 -1.26 4.88
CA PHE A 250 11.38 -0.46 3.78
C PHE A 250 10.14 -1.12 3.14
N ARG A 251 10.16 -2.44 2.93
CA ARG A 251 9.00 -3.21 2.44
C ARG A 251 7.83 -3.18 3.41
N MET A 252 8.13 -3.15 4.70
CA MET A 252 7.12 -3.16 5.77
C MET A 252 6.62 -1.76 6.16
N LEU A 253 7.12 -0.69 5.57
CA LEU A 253 6.49 0.63 5.73
C LEU A 253 5.06 0.60 5.19
N THR A 254 4.17 1.38 5.81
CA THR A 254 2.90 1.73 5.16
C THR A 254 3.17 2.50 3.87
N ASP A 255 2.26 2.42 2.89
CA ASP A 255 2.41 3.13 1.62
C ASP A 255 2.51 4.65 1.84
N GLU A 256 1.73 5.18 2.80
CA GLU A 256 1.80 6.58 3.22
C GLU A 256 3.20 6.94 3.75
N SER A 257 3.74 6.17 4.67
CA SER A 257 5.08 6.40 5.22
C SER A 257 6.16 6.29 4.17
N ARG A 258 6.06 5.28 3.29
CA ARG A 258 7.02 5.09 2.21
C ARG A 258 7.03 6.27 1.26
N THR A 259 5.84 6.77 0.85
CA THR A 259 5.71 7.95 -0.02
C THR A 259 6.23 9.21 0.66
N LYS A 260 5.86 9.42 1.92
CA LYS A 260 6.26 10.60 2.69
C LYS A 260 7.77 10.75 2.86
N PHE A 261 8.44 9.63 3.14
CA PHE A 261 9.89 9.62 3.40
C PHE A 261 10.73 9.18 2.21
N TRP A 262 10.11 8.96 1.04
CA TRP A 262 10.81 8.50 -0.15
C TRP A 262 12.05 9.34 -0.45
N SER A 263 13.17 8.66 -0.64
CA SER A 263 14.42 9.25 -1.11
C SER A 263 15.21 8.25 -1.94
N GLN A 264 15.86 8.72 -2.98
CA GLN A 264 16.85 7.97 -3.77
C GLN A 264 18.26 8.54 -3.56
N SER A 265 18.37 9.61 -2.77
CA SER A 265 19.62 10.29 -2.45
C SER A 265 19.98 10.07 -0.99
N ASN A 266 21.25 9.83 -0.76
CA ASN A 266 21.85 9.69 0.57
C ASN A 266 23.26 10.27 0.59
N ALA A 267 23.84 10.42 1.78
CA ALA A 267 25.19 10.97 1.96
C ALA A 267 26.28 9.88 2.10
N TYR A 268 25.93 8.61 1.96
CA TYR A 268 26.87 7.52 2.20
C TYR A 268 27.81 7.30 1.01
N SER A 269 29.11 7.18 1.30
CA SER A 269 30.15 7.01 0.28
C SER A 269 30.04 5.67 -0.49
N ASP A 270 29.43 4.67 0.13
CA ASP A 270 29.35 3.27 -0.33
C ASP A 270 27.91 2.83 -0.71
N VAL A 271 26.97 3.77 -0.87
CA VAL A 271 25.61 3.53 -1.39
C VAL A 271 25.40 4.35 -2.66
N LYS A 272 25.22 3.67 -3.79
CA LYS A 272 25.05 4.31 -5.11
C LYS A 272 23.61 4.19 -5.59
N THR A 273 23.16 5.12 -6.42
CA THR A 273 21.80 5.15 -6.97
C THR A 273 21.40 3.85 -7.70
N GLY A 274 22.35 3.13 -8.31
CA GLY A 274 22.12 1.86 -9.00
C GLY A 274 22.10 0.62 -8.10
N ASP A 275 22.40 0.75 -6.81
CA ASP A 275 22.39 -0.38 -5.88
C ASP A 275 20.96 -0.82 -5.59
N TRP A 276 20.72 -2.13 -5.54
CA TRP A 276 19.40 -2.70 -5.29
C TRP A 276 18.78 -2.27 -3.94
N PHE A 277 19.60 -1.89 -2.99
CA PHE A 277 19.19 -1.42 -1.66
C PHE A 277 19.12 0.11 -1.56
N ASN A 278 19.50 0.86 -2.60
CA ASN A 278 19.60 2.33 -2.51
C ASN A 278 18.30 2.99 -2.04
N ASN A 279 17.18 2.64 -2.64
CA ASN A 279 15.88 3.24 -2.30
C ASN A 279 15.50 2.96 -0.84
N ALA A 280 15.77 1.75 -0.36
CA ALA A 280 15.49 1.35 1.02
C ALA A 280 16.38 2.12 2.01
N VAL A 281 17.69 2.15 1.76
CA VAL A 281 18.65 2.86 2.61
C VAL A 281 18.38 4.36 2.61
N SER A 282 18.21 4.96 1.44
CA SER A 282 17.95 6.40 1.33
C SER A 282 16.64 6.82 2.01
N THR A 283 15.56 6.05 1.80
CA THR A 283 14.25 6.35 2.41
C THR A 283 14.27 6.20 3.93
N LEU A 284 14.83 5.11 4.46
CA LEU A 284 14.89 4.91 5.91
C LEU A 284 15.87 5.86 6.59
N SER A 285 16.94 6.28 5.90
CA SER A 285 17.86 7.31 6.39
C SER A 285 17.16 8.67 6.45
N ASN A 286 16.41 9.04 5.38
CA ASN A 286 15.59 10.25 5.35
C ASN A 286 14.53 10.26 6.45
N ALA A 287 13.98 9.10 6.81
CA ALA A 287 13.05 8.92 7.91
C ALA A 287 13.71 8.91 9.31
N GLY A 288 15.04 8.97 9.40
CA GLY A 288 15.79 8.92 10.67
C GLY A 288 15.80 7.54 11.35
N ILE A 289 15.40 6.49 10.64
CA ILE A 289 15.33 5.11 11.18
C ILE A 289 16.70 4.44 11.18
N ILE A 290 17.48 4.62 10.10
CA ILE A 290 18.84 4.10 10.00
C ILE A 290 19.84 5.24 9.91
N ALA A 291 21.09 4.93 10.26
CA ALA A 291 22.21 5.86 10.13
C ALA A 291 23.46 5.09 9.67
N GLY A 292 24.37 5.82 9.05
CA GLY A 292 25.71 5.34 8.71
C GLY A 292 26.68 5.48 9.88
N TYR A 293 27.94 5.23 9.58
CA TYR A 293 29.06 5.35 10.50
C TYR A 293 29.73 6.74 10.40
N GLU A 294 30.55 7.08 11.39
CA GLU A 294 31.27 8.36 11.47
C GLU A 294 32.19 8.62 10.27
N ASP A 295 32.66 7.55 9.60
CA ASP A 295 33.49 7.61 8.39
C ASP A 295 32.69 7.95 7.11
N GLY A 296 31.40 8.23 7.22
CA GLY A 296 30.50 8.52 6.11
C GLY A 296 30.06 7.29 5.30
N SER A 297 30.34 6.07 5.76
CA SER A 297 29.88 4.84 5.13
C SER A 297 28.57 4.33 5.75
N PHE A 298 27.81 3.54 5.01
CA PHE A 298 26.67 2.77 5.50
C PHE A 298 27.04 1.31 5.78
N ARG A 299 28.04 0.79 5.08
CA ARG A 299 28.50 -0.62 5.10
C ARG A 299 27.37 -1.59 4.74
N PRO A 300 26.75 -1.48 3.54
CA PRO A 300 25.56 -2.25 3.17
C PRO A 300 25.75 -3.76 3.23
N ASN A 301 26.94 -4.25 2.89
CA ASN A 301 27.31 -5.67 2.92
C ASN A 301 27.86 -6.12 4.29
N GLY A 302 28.01 -5.22 5.25
CA GLY A 302 28.38 -5.56 6.62
C GLY A 302 27.25 -6.30 7.35
N TYR A 303 27.60 -7.28 8.15
CA TYR A 303 26.61 -7.97 8.98
C TYR A 303 26.14 -7.06 10.12
N ILE A 304 24.83 -7.04 10.34
CA ILE A 304 24.24 -6.21 11.40
C ILE A 304 24.42 -6.83 12.78
N THR A 305 24.71 -6.00 13.78
CA THR A 305 24.76 -6.42 15.17
C THR A 305 23.38 -6.39 15.83
N ARG A 306 23.21 -7.09 16.96
CA ARG A 306 21.98 -7.06 17.75
C ARG A 306 21.64 -5.67 18.25
N ALA A 307 22.64 -4.89 18.64
CA ALA A 307 22.48 -3.50 19.08
C ALA A 307 21.98 -2.60 17.95
N GLU A 308 22.56 -2.71 16.76
CA GLU A 308 22.13 -1.96 15.59
C GLU A 308 20.69 -2.31 15.20
N PHE A 309 20.34 -3.60 15.23
CA PHE A 309 18.96 -4.03 14.94
C PHE A 309 17.96 -3.50 15.97
N ALA A 310 18.26 -3.64 17.27
CA ALA A 310 17.41 -3.12 18.35
C ALA A 310 17.19 -1.59 18.22
N THR A 311 18.24 -0.87 17.81
CA THR A 311 18.18 0.57 17.54
C THR A 311 17.20 0.89 16.41
N ILE A 312 17.26 0.16 15.29
CA ILE A 312 16.32 0.32 14.17
C ILE A 312 14.89 0.08 14.65
N ALA A 313 14.63 -1.04 15.32
CA ALA A 313 13.30 -1.39 15.83
C ALA A 313 12.75 -0.31 16.78
N ALA A 314 13.56 0.16 17.74
CA ALA A 314 13.16 1.17 18.71
C ALA A 314 12.84 2.53 18.06
N ARG A 315 13.52 2.91 16.98
CA ARG A 315 13.32 4.20 16.30
C ARG A 315 11.97 4.34 15.62
N PHE A 316 11.30 3.25 15.30
CA PHE A 316 9.93 3.30 14.78
C PHE A 316 8.88 3.73 15.81
N PHE A 317 9.19 3.65 17.10
CA PHE A 317 8.22 3.88 18.18
C PHE A 317 8.69 5.00 19.11
N ASP A 318 7.71 5.73 19.66
CA ASP A 318 7.94 6.70 20.73
C ASP A 318 7.93 5.95 22.06
N VAL A 319 9.10 5.46 22.47
CA VAL A 319 9.26 4.72 23.71
C VAL A 319 10.32 5.41 24.54
N THR A 320 9.98 5.73 25.76
CA THR A 320 10.93 6.09 26.80
C THR A 320 11.01 4.97 27.81
N TYR A 321 12.21 4.61 28.18
CA TYR A 321 12.49 3.68 29.27
C TYR A 321 13.39 4.36 30.29
N ASN A 322 12.90 4.53 31.51
CA ASN A 322 13.59 5.22 32.59
C ASN A 322 13.96 4.26 33.73
N GLY A 323 13.88 2.95 33.49
CA GLY A 323 14.22 1.92 34.46
C GLY A 323 15.71 1.62 34.55
N LYS A 324 16.04 0.59 35.33
CA LYS A 324 17.40 0.02 35.38
C LYS A 324 17.69 -0.75 34.09
N ASP A 325 18.94 -0.86 33.71
CA ASP A 325 19.36 -1.67 32.57
C ASP A 325 18.80 -3.10 32.70
N LEU A 326 18.15 -3.55 31.61
CA LEU A 326 17.50 -4.87 31.56
C LEU A 326 18.52 -6.01 31.36
N PHE A 327 19.73 -5.67 30.90
CA PHE A 327 20.79 -6.63 30.65
C PHE A 327 22.10 -6.12 31.25
N PRO A 328 22.94 -6.99 31.89
CA PRO A 328 24.15 -6.57 32.55
C PRO A 328 25.28 -6.11 31.61
N ASP A 329 25.25 -6.58 30.35
CA ASP A 329 26.32 -6.38 29.37
C ASP A 329 26.06 -5.17 28.42
N ILE A 330 25.07 -4.35 28.70
CA ILE A 330 24.80 -3.12 27.91
C ILE A 330 25.26 -1.84 28.63
N SER A 331 25.74 -1.95 29.84
CA SER A 331 26.22 -0.80 30.62
C SER A 331 27.38 -0.12 29.90
N GLY A 332 27.24 1.18 29.62
CA GLY A 332 28.20 1.96 28.84
C GLY A 332 28.18 1.72 27.32
N HIS A 333 27.34 0.82 26.84
CA HIS A 333 27.20 0.62 25.39
C HIS A 333 26.40 1.74 24.74
N TRP A 334 26.80 2.19 23.54
CA TRP A 334 26.17 3.31 22.83
C TRP A 334 24.66 3.12 22.57
N ALA A 335 24.21 1.88 22.35
CA ALA A 335 22.83 1.53 22.07
C ALA A 335 22.02 1.18 23.34
N LYS A 336 22.55 1.38 24.53
CA LYS A 336 21.92 0.98 25.80
C LYS A 336 20.46 1.39 25.89
N ASP A 337 20.14 2.64 25.62
CA ASP A 337 18.78 3.17 25.74
C ASP A 337 17.84 2.57 24.72
N TYR A 338 18.28 2.37 23.48
CA TYR A 338 17.52 1.69 22.43
C TYR A 338 17.28 0.21 22.74
N ILE A 339 18.26 -0.49 23.29
CA ILE A 339 18.13 -1.90 23.70
C ILE A 339 17.09 -2.00 24.83
N ASN A 340 17.19 -1.16 25.86
CA ASN A 340 16.22 -1.12 26.95
C ASN A 340 14.81 -0.80 26.45
N GLN A 341 14.64 0.15 25.53
CA GLN A 341 13.37 0.49 24.92
C GLN A 341 12.78 -0.68 24.12
N ALA A 342 13.58 -1.29 23.25
CA ALA A 342 13.16 -2.43 22.43
C ALA A 342 12.78 -3.65 23.29
N ALA A 343 13.53 -3.91 24.35
CA ALA A 343 13.25 -5.00 25.29
C ALA A 343 11.99 -4.74 26.13
N ASN A 344 11.80 -3.52 26.61
CA ASN A 344 10.60 -3.12 27.35
C ASN A 344 9.32 -3.25 26.51
N LYS A 345 9.43 -3.11 25.17
CA LYS A 345 8.34 -3.33 24.20
C LYS A 345 8.18 -4.79 23.78
N GLY A 346 9.06 -5.68 24.23
CA GLY A 346 9.02 -7.09 23.84
C GLY A 346 9.55 -7.36 22.41
N PHE A 347 10.15 -6.38 21.75
CA PHE A 347 10.73 -6.58 20.41
C PHE A 347 11.97 -7.43 20.45
N VAL A 348 12.79 -7.32 21.50
CA VAL A 348 14.00 -8.09 21.70
C VAL A 348 13.99 -8.75 23.07
N ASN A 349 14.61 -9.93 23.17
CA ASN A 349 14.83 -10.64 24.44
C ASN A 349 16.33 -10.86 24.62
N GLY A 350 16.75 -11.05 25.84
CA GLY A 350 18.11 -11.55 26.18
C GLY A 350 18.26 -13.03 25.87
N TYR A 351 19.47 -13.53 26.09
CA TYR A 351 19.79 -14.95 26.06
C TYR A 351 19.51 -15.61 27.43
N GLU A 352 19.50 -16.94 27.46
CA GLU A 352 19.27 -17.71 28.69
C GLU A 352 20.28 -17.38 29.81
N ASP A 353 21.48 -16.93 29.45
CA ASP A 353 22.52 -16.48 30.38
C ASP A 353 22.26 -15.06 30.94
N GLY A 354 21.12 -14.44 30.59
CA GLY A 354 20.72 -13.12 31.03
C GLY A 354 21.40 -11.97 30.28
N THR A 355 22.29 -12.23 29.32
CA THR A 355 22.97 -11.21 28.53
C THR A 355 22.21 -10.81 27.27
N PHE A 356 22.50 -9.63 26.67
CA PHE A 356 21.98 -9.20 25.40
C PHE A 356 22.92 -9.50 24.24
N LYS A 357 24.22 -9.50 24.45
CA LYS A 357 25.30 -9.63 23.44
C LYS A 357 25.21 -8.58 22.34
N PRO A 358 25.33 -7.28 22.67
CA PRO A 358 25.02 -6.16 21.75
C PRO A 358 25.84 -6.20 20.46
N ASP A 359 27.12 -6.53 20.53
CA ASP A 359 28.04 -6.51 19.38
C ASP A 359 28.03 -7.81 18.55
N ARG A 360 27.23 -8.81 18.96
CA ARG A 360 27.11 -10.05 18.21
C ARG A 360 26.32 -9.83 16.94
N ASN A 361 26.84 -10.27 15.80
CA ASN A 361 26.06 -10.31 14.56
C ASN A 361 24.90 -11.30 14.66
N ILE A 362 23.74 -10.94 14.14
CA ILE A 362 22.55 -11.79 14.15
C ILE A 362 22.41 -12.62 12.88
N THR A 363 21.71 -13.74 13.00
CA THR A 363 21.32 -14.57 11.87
C THR A 363 20.03 -14.00 11.23
N ARG A 364 19.72 -14.48 10.00
CA ARG A 364 18.44 -14.12 9.36
C ARG A 364 17.25 -14.58 10.19
N ALA A 365 17.31 -15.76 10.78
CA ALA A 365 16.27 -16.26 11.67
C ALA A 365 16.06 -15.35 12.89
N GLU A 366 17.13 -14.94 13.55
CA GLU A 366 17.05 -13.98 14.66
C GLU A 366 16.45 -12.65 14.20
N ALA A 367 16.88 -12.11 13.06
CA ALA A 367 16.34 -10.87 12.50
C ALA A 367 14.84 -11.01 12.18
N VAL A 368 14.42 -12.09 11.56
CA VAL A 368 13.02 -12.37 11.21
C VAL A 368 12.14 -12.44 12.45
N THR A 369 12.56 -13.15 13.50
CA THR A 369 11.82 -13.21 14.77
C THR A 369 11.67 -11.82 15.40
N LEU A 370 12.71 -11.00 15.34
CA LEU A 370 12.64 -9.62 15.85
C LEU A 370 11.73 -8.72 14.99
N VAL A 371 11.74 -8.88 13.65
CA VAL A 371 10.82 -8.18 12.74
C VAL A 371 9.38 -8.59 13.01
N ASN A 372 9.08 -9.90 13.12
CA ASN A 372 7.73 -10.38 13.41
C ASN A 372 7.19 -9.77 14.71
N ARG A 373 7.99 -9.74 15.77
CA ARG A 373 7.63 -9.09 17.05
C ARG A 373 7.38 -7.59 16.88
N THR A 374 8.21 -6.91 16.08
CA THR A 374 8.04 -5.48 15.80
C THR A 374 6.74 -5.19 15.02
N LEU A 375 6.30 -6.15 14.21
CA LEU A 375 5.05 -6.13 13.45
C LEU A 375 3.84 -6.67 14.22
N ASP A 376 3.99 -7.04 15.49
CA ASP A 376 2.95 -7.70 16.33
C ASP A 376 2.40 -8.99 15.69
N ARG A 377 3.27 -9.78 15.04
CA ARG A 377 2.94 -11.07 14.42
C ARG A 377 3.22 -12.21 15.39
N HIS A 378 2.30 -13.16 15.46
CA HIS A 378 2.30 -14.27 16.42
C HIS A 378 2.15 -15.62 15.71
N PRO A 379 3.13 -16.04 14.88
CA PRO A 379 3.03 -17.27 14.11
C PRO A 379 2.98 -18.51 15.00
N ASP A 380 2.07 -19.43 14.68
CA ASP A 380 1.97 -20.75 15.33
C ASP A 380 1.95 -21.85 14.25
N LYS A 381 2.97 -22.69 14.23
CA LYS A 381 3.12 -23.77 13.26
C LYS A 381 1.97 -24.77 13.21
N SER A 382 1.18 -24.88 14.29
CA SER A 382 0.01 -25.76 14.36
C SER A 382 -1.21 -25.18 13.62
N HIS A 383 -1.16 -23.91 13.23
CA HIS A 383 -2.28 -23.17 12.67
C HIS A 383 -1.97 -22.58 11.28
N PHE A 384 -0.94 -23.07 10.62
CA PHE A 384 -0.63 -22.69 9.24
C PHE A 384 -1.54 -23.39 8.22
N THR A 385 -1.76 -22.77 7.09
CA THR A 385 -2.43 -23.37 5.93
C THR A 385 -1.56 -24.46 5.32
N LYS A 386 -2.22 -25.51 4.76
CA LYS A 386 -1.49 -26.67 4.18
C LYS A 386 -0.79 -26.35 2.87
N ASP A 387 -1.22 -25.30 2.17
CA ASP A 387 -0.73 -24.86 0.88
C ASP A 387 0.35 -23.77 0.96
N MET A 388 0.86 -23.47 2.17
CA MET A 388 1.99 -22.55 2.33
C MET A 388 3.24 -23.07 1.62
N LEU A 389 4.07 -22.15 1.13
CA LEU A 389 5.37 -22.50 0.58
C LEU A 389 6.34 -22.88 1.69
N VAL A 390 6.91 -24.09 1.60
CA VAL A 390 7.97 -24.56 2.49
C VAL A 390 9.31 -24.48 1.74
N TRP A 391 10.26 -23.80 2.33
CA TRP A 391 11.58 -23.56 1.73
C TRP A 391 12.53 -24.72 1.99
N PRO A 392 13.43 -25.11 1.05
CA PRO A 392 14.24 -26.31 1.15
C PRO A 392 15.16 -26.36 2.35
N ASP A 393 15.56 -25.20 2.88
CA ASP A 393 16.41 -25.06 4.07
C ASP A 393 15.64 -24.62 5.33
N ASN A 394 14.29 -24.64 5.29
CA ASN A 394 13.42 -24.39 6.43
C ASN A 394 12.31 -25.47 6.53
N MET A 395 12.65 -26.75 6.34
CA MET A 395 11.70 -27.86 6.40
C MET A 395 11.56 -28.45 7.81
N ASP A 396 12.58 -28.29 8.65
CA ASP A 396 12.61 -28.86 10.00
C ASP A 396 11.75 -28.05 10.97
N GLN A 397 10.56 -28.58 11.26
CA GLN A 397 9.60 -27.96 12.19
C GLN A 397 10.04 -27.97 13.66
N THR A 398 11.12 -28.66 14.01
CA THR A 398 11.67 -28.65 15.37
C THR A 398 12.56 -27.46 15.64
N LYS A 399 13.01 -26.76 14.60
CA LYS A 399 13.82 -25.55 14.72
C LYS A 399 13.00 -24.42 15.38
N TRP A 400 13.60 -23.74 16.33
CA TRP A 400 12.97 -22.66 17.08
C TRP A 400 12.45 -21.52 16.17
N TYR A 401 13.11 -21.28 15.04
CA TYR A 401 12.78 -20.24 14.09
C TYR A 401 11.79 -20.67 12.99
N TYR A 402 11.38 -21.94 12.96
CA TYR A 402 10.56 -22.46 11.85
C TYR A 402 9.31 -21.63 11.61
N ALA A 403 8.54 -21.37 12.66
CA ALA A 403 7.30 -20.60 12.55
C ALA A 403 7.54 -19.16 12.09
N ASP A 404 8.53 -18.49 12.66
CA ASP A 404 8.89 -17.14 12.28
C ASP A 404 9.33 -17.03 10.81
N MET A 405 10.11 -18.00 10.34
CA MET A 405 10.54 -18.03 8.94
C MET A 405 9.38 -18.29 7.97
N GLN A 406 8.42 -19.14 8.33
CA GLN A 406 7.22 -19.37 7.52
C GLN A 406 6.36 -18.10 7.45
N GLU A 407 6.16 -17.41 8.57
CA GLU A 407 5.47 -16.12 8.66
C GLU A 407 6.11 -15.06 7.74
N ALA A 408 7.43 -14.95 7.79
CA ALA A 408 8.16 -13.95 7.03
C ALA A 408 8.19 -14.19 5.52
N THR A 409 7.94 -15.42 5.09
CA THR A 409 8.08 -15.85 3.69
C THR A 409 6.76 -16.13 2.98
N ASN A 410 5.65 -16.25 3.71
CA ASN A 410 4.34 -16.54 3.15
C ASN A 410 3.38 -15.39 3.41
N SER A 411 2.76 -14.86 2.37
CA SER A 411 1.65 -13.92 2.51
C SER A 411 0.38 -14.69 2.82
N HIS A 412 -0.43 -14.20 3.78
CA HIS A 412 -1.64 -14.91 4.20
C HIS A 412 -2.67 -13.96 4.83
N THR A 413 -3.89 -14.44 4.97
CA THR A 413 -4.90 -13.87 5.85
C THR A 413 -5.00 -14.71 7.12
N TYR A 414 -5.36 -14.09 8.23
CA TYR A 414 -5.37 -14.73 9.55
C TYR A 414 -6.53 -14.27 10.42
N GLN A 415 -6.75 -15.02 11.48
CA GLN A 415 -7.57 -14.60 12.61
C GLN A 415 -6.71 -14.68 13.86
N MET A 416 -6.56 -13.56 14.58
CA MET A 416 -5.90 -13.56 15.88
C MET A 416 -6.73 -14.36 16.87
N LYS A 417 -6.13 -15.31 17.55
CA LYS A 417 -6.70 -16.15 18.60
C LYS A 417 -5.90 -16.00 19.88
N GLU A 418 -6.48 -16.47 20.98
CA GLU A 418 -5.85 -16.44 22.29
C GLU A 418 -5.96 -17.81 22.96
N ASN A 419 -4.87 -18.28 23.50
CA ASN A 419 -4.81 -19.49 24.31
C ASN A 419 -5.38 -19.27 25.72
N SER A 420 -5.58 -20.33 26.47
CA SER A 420 -6.07 -20.27 27.85
C SER A 420 -5.15 -19.50 28.81
N ASP A 421 -3.87 -19.41 28.51
CA ASP A 421 -2.87 -18.62 29.22
C ASP A 421 -2.73 -17.18 28.74
N LYS A 422 -3.64 -16.73 27.83
CA LYS A 422 -3.68 -15.42 27.19
C LYS A 422 -2.53 -15.12 26.23
N THR A 423 -1.76 -16.11 25.81
CA THR A 423 -0.83 -15.94 24.71
C THR A 423 -1.60 -15.88 23.39
N LYS A 424 -1.24 -14.90 22.57
CA LYS A 424 -1.84 -14.73 21.23
C LYS A 424 -1.17 -15.65 20.23
N TYR A 425 -1.97 -16.11 19.26
CA TYR A 425 -1.47 -16.82 18.10
C TYR A 425 -2.32 -16.51 16.86
N GLU A 426 -1.75 -16.72 15.70
CA GLU A 426 -2.40 -16.55 14.41
C GLU A 426 -2.90 -17.89 13.89
N ASN A 427 -4.20 -17.94 13.60
CA ASN A 427 -4.81 -19.00 12.82
C ASN A 427 -4.89 -18.56 11.37
N TRP A 428 -4.00 -19.06 10.50
CA TRP A 428 -4.00 -18.72 9.09
C TRP A 428 -5.25 -19.23 8.40
N THR A 429 -5.93 -18.36 7.68
CA THR A 429 -7.21 -18.70 7.02
C THR A 429 -7.07 -18.91 5.53
N LYS A 430 -6.07 -18.30 4.89
CA LYS A 430 -5.81 -18.43 3.47
C LYS A 430 -4.38 -18.02 3.15
N THR A 431 -3.66 -18.84 2.38
CA THR A 431 -2.40 -18.45 1.76
C THR A 431 -2.67 -17.53 0.57
N LEU A 432 -1.93 -16.44 0.48
CA LEU A 432 -1.97 -15.47 -0.61
C LEU A 432 -0.80 -15.70 -1.57
N PRO A 433 -0.89 -15.25 -2.83
CA PRO A 433 0.23 -15.32 -3.75
C PRO A 433 1.50 -14.64 -3.20
N ILE A 434 2.65 -15.15 -3.59
CA ILE A 434 3.94 -14.53 -3.27
C ILE A 434 3.96 -13.11 -3.82
N ARG A 435 4.25 -12.15 -2.96
CA ARG A 435 4.29 -10.74 -3.35
C ARG A 435 5.49 -10.46 -4.27
N ASN A 436 5.23 -9.87 -5.42
CA ASN A 436 6.30 -9.47 -6.34
C ASN A 436 6.91 -8.14 -5.88
N TRP A 437 7.87 -8.23 -4.95
CA TRP A 437 8.54 -7.06 -4.39
C TRP A 437 9.33 -6.27 -5.42
N GLU A 438 9.96 -6.94 -6.40
CA GLU A 438 10.72 -6.29 -7.47
C GLU A 438 9.82 -5.37 -8.31
N ALA A 439 8.65 -5.87 -8.72
CA ALA A 439 7.68 -5.07 -9.47
C ALA A 439 7.14 -3.91 -8.64
N LEU A 440 6.88 -4.11 -7.35
CA LEU A 440 6.41 -3.07 -6.43
C LEU A 440 7.46 -1.99 -6.19
N GLU A 441 8.71 -2.38 -5.93
CA GLU A 441 9.81 -1.44 -5.73
C GLU A 441 10.07 -0.60 -7.00
N LYS A 442 9.95 -1.20 -8.18
CA LYS A 442 10.01 -0.50 -9.46
C LYS A 442 8.83 0.47 -9.64
N ALA A 443 7.61 0.05 -9.30
CA ALA A 443 6.43 0.92 -9.37
C ALA A 443 6.55 2.11 -8.40
N TRP A 444 7.02 1.89 -7.17
CA TRP A 444 7.28 2.98 -6.22
C TRP A 444 8.36 3.93 -6.72
N SER A 445 9.44 3.41 -7.31
CA SER A 445 10.50 4.23 -7.90
C SER A 445 9.95 5.10 -9.04
N ASN A 446 9.16 4.52 -9.93
CA ASN A 446 8.54 5.25 -11.04
C ASN A 446 7.58 6.33 -10.54
N ALA A 447 6.72 6.01 -9.56
CA ALA A 447 5.77 6.96 -8.98
C ALA A 447 6.44 8.16 -8.28
N ASN A 448 7.69 8.03 -7.85
CA ASN A 448 8.42 9.07 -7.14
C ASN A 448 9.56 9.71 -7.97
N SER A 449 9.86 9.19 -9.15
CA SER A 449 10.91 9.73 -10.05
C SER A 449 10.53 11.07 -10.69
N SER A 450 9.24 11.41 -10.74
CA SER A 450 8.72 12.69 -11.23
C SER A 450 8.72 13.81 -10.18
N GLN A 451 9.14 13.57 -8.96
CA GLN A 451 9.44 14.64 -8.02
C GLN A 451 10.76 15.29 -8.46
N GLY A 452 10.66 16.21 -9.39
CA GLY A 452 11.79 17.03 -9.83
C GLY A 452 12.49 17.63 -8.63
N ASN A 453 13.80 17.44 -8.52
CA ASN A 453 14.63 18.26 -7.68
C ASN A 453 14.30 19.70 -8.03
N GLY A 454 13.75 20.47 -7.08
CA GLY A 454 13.41 21.88 -7.25
C GLY A 454 14.64 22.74 -7.48
N ASN A 455 15.29 22.55 -8.63
CA ASN A 455 16.21 23.49 -9.20
C ASN A 455 15.55 24.05 -10.47
N VAL A 456 14.82 25.15 -10.26
CA VAL A 456 14.52 26.06 -11.36
C VAL A 456 15.83 26.77 -11.70
N VAL A 457 16.34 26.53 -12.89
CA VAL A 457 17.36 27.38 -13.52
C VAL A 457 16.63 28.52 -14.19
#